data_b51cbaeda8d1b0cbf24298e9ebdc44e4
#
_entry.id   b51cbaeda8d1b0cbf24298e9ebdc44e4
#
_cell.length_a   1.000
_cell.length_b   1.000
_cell.length_c   1.000
_cell.angle_alpha   90.00
_cell.angle_beta   90.00
_cell.angle_gamma   90.00
#
_symmetry.space_group_name_H-M   'P 1'
#
loop_
_entity.id
_entity.type
_entity.pdbx_description
1 polymer ?
#
loop_
_entity_poly.entity_id
_entity_poly.type
_entity_poly.pdbx_seq_one_letter_code
_entity_poly.pdbx_strand_id
1 'polypeptide(L)'
;MKEVREYIKSNTEGFASVEIVERENNHGCGVNIVEGITQVSKEFGRVIVVEDDILTSPYFLTYINDGLELYKDDDKVAAICAWLDPQYTVLGDKLPESFFMNVVHIWGWGTWWRVWKDYEFDAGKLLEQIKAAGREDEFNLGVKSKPNSKNLQLQAAGKIGTWDYQLCASAFLHNRISLSSRYAYSNNIGCDGTGIHCGPTDYYKVNVRLSEEYHPLKKIPIELNEEICTIRRRNLWIKEFKRNSRIWHTLRKIYHFIIGKSKKSVKDSKS
;
A
#
# COMPACT_ATOMS: atom_id res chain seq x y z
N MET A 1 -0.66 19.49 17.29
CA MET A 1 0.00 20.20 16.17
C MET A 1 1.27 20.93 16.60
N LYS A 2 1.24 21.80 17.63
CA LYS A 2 2.45 22.52 18.08
C LYS A 2 3.54 21.58 18.59
N GLU A 3 3.21 20.64 19.45
CA GLU A 3 4.12 19.62 19.99
C GLU A 3 4.77 18.75 18.89
N VAL A 4 4.00 18.35 17.88
CA VAL A 4 4.51 17.58 16.73
C VAL A 4 5.55 18.40 15.95
N ARG A 5 5.27 19.68 15.68
CA ARG A 5 6.21 20.57 14.99
C ARG A 5 7.50 20.78 15.78
N GLU A 6 7.38 20.96 17.11
CA GLU A 6 8.55 21.09 18.00
C GLU A 6 9.37 19.79 18.01
N TYR A 7 8.70 18.64 18.07
CA TYR A 7 9.36 17.33 18.03
C TYR A 7 10.14 17.12 16.72
N ILE A 8 9.54 17.40 15.57
CA ILE A 8 10.20 17.27 14.26
C ILE A 8 11.44 18.19 14.20
N LYS A 9 11.32 19.44 14.64
CA LYS A 9 12.44 20.40 14.64
C LYS A 9 13.61 19.98 15.54
N SER A 10 13.32 19.24 16.61
CA SER A 10 14.35 18.75 17.54
C SER A 10 14.97 17.42 17.16
N ASN A 11 14.48 16.75 16.10
CA ASN A 11 14.94 15.43 15.67
C ASN A 11 15.43 15.44 14.22
N THR A 12 16.41 16.27 13.93
CA THR A 12 16.99 16.45 12.58
C THR A 12 18.38 15.88 12.42
N GLU A 13 18.93 15.23 13.47
CA GLU A 13 20.27 14.67 13.45
C GLU A 13 20.37 13.44 12.54
N GLY A 14 21.57 13.20 12.00
CA GLY A 14 21.85 12.04 11.13
C GLY A 14 21.57 12.21 9.65
N PHE A 15 21.04 13.38 9.25
CA PHE A 15 20.78 13.72 7.83
C PHE A 15 21.77 14.79 7.34
N ALA A 16 22.15 14.72 6.06
CA ALA A 16 23.02 15.74 5.44
C ALA A 16 22.32 17.10 5.35
N SER A 17 21.00 17.10 5.13
CA SER A 17 20.14 18.28 5.16
C SER A 17 18.72 17.89 5.53
N VAL A 18 18.00 18.79 6.16
CA VAL A 18 16.57 18.61 6.51
C VAL A 18 15.81 19.87 6.11
N GLU A 19 14.76 19.71 5.31
CA GLU A 19 13.80 20.77 5.02
C GLU A 19 12.46 20.42 5.70
N ILE A 20 11.94 21.33 6.53
CA ILE A 20 10.67 21.18 7.23
C ILE A 20 9.65 22.09 6.57
N VAL A 21 8.66 21.52 5.89
CA VAL A 21 7.58 22.26 5.25
C VAL A 21 6.39 22.37 6.21
N GLU A 22 6.25 23.54 6.85
CA GLU A 22 5.11 23.85 7.72
C GLU A 22 4.01 24.55 6.93
N ARG A 23 2.87 23.92 6.81
CA ARG A 23 1.72 24.53 6.15
C ARG A 23 0.89 25.36 7.12
N GLU A 24 0.38 26.50 6.67
CA GLU A 24 -0.51 27.35 7.45
C GLU A 24 -1.89 26.71 7.65
N ASN A 25 -2.40 26.02 6.62
CA ASN A 25 -3.69 25.37 6.62
C ASN A 25 -3.54 23.84 6.40
N ASN A 26 -4.54 23.10 6.83
CA ASN A 26 -4.64 21.66 6.55
C ASN A 26 -5.10 21.44 5.10
N HIS A 27 -4.21 20.90 4.25
CA HIS A 27 -4.50 20.58 2.85
C HIS A 27 -5.03 19.15 2.67
N GLY A 28 -5.15 18.38 3.76
CA GLY A 28 -5.45 16.95 3.72
C GLY A 28 -4.25 16.09 3.36
N CYS A 29 -4.33 14.80 3.74
CA CYS A 29 -3.24 13.85 3.56
C CYS A 29 -2.83 13.72 2.09
N GLY A 30 -3.78 13.48 1.19
CA GLY A 30 -3.50 13.20 -0.23
C GLY A 30 -2.75 14.35 -0.93
N VAL A 31 -3.22 15.60 -0.77
CA VAL A 31 -2.58 16.77 -1.37
C VAL A 31 -1.18 16.97 -0.81
N ASN A 32 -1.03 16.86 0.51
CA ASN A 32 0.25 17.09 1.17
C ASN A 32 1.32 16.10 0.71
N ILE A 33 0.97 14.82 0.62
CA ILE A 33 1.87 13.75 0.16
C ILE A 33 2.22 13.96 -1.32
N VAL A 34 1.23 14.20 -2.18
CA VAL A 34 1.44 14.39 -3.63
C VAL A 34 2.35 15.57 -3.92
N GLU A 35 2.17 16.71 -3.24
CA GLU A 35 3.03 17.87 -3.39
C GLU A 35 4.45 17.60 -2.91
N GLY A 36 4.63 16.93 -1.76
CA GLY A 36 5.95 16.57 -1.24
C GLY A 36 6.70 15.62 -2.17
N ILE A 37 6.05 14.56 -2.67
CA ILE A 37 6.65 13.63 -3.63
C ILE A 37 7.01 14.37 -4.93
N THR A 38 6.13 15.26 -5.40
CA THR A 38 6.36 16.03 -6.63
C THR A 38 7.58 16.93 -6.49
N GLN A 39 7.68 17.69 -5.40
CA GLN A 39 8.81 18.58 -5.14
C GLN A 39 10.12 17.78 -5.11
N VAL A 40 10.22 16.77 -4.24
CA VAL A 40 11.46 16.02 -4.03
C VAL A 40 11.85 15.21 -5.27
N SER A 41 10.91 14.50 -5.90
CA SER A 41 11.25 13.69 -7.07
C SER A 41 11.65 14.52 -8.29
N LYS A 42 11.06 15.70 -8.46
CA LYS A 42 11.41 16.64 -9.54
C LYS A 42 12.80 17.23 -9.34
N GLU A 43 13.19 17.53 -8.10
CA GLU A 43 14.47 18.13 -7.75
C GLU A 43 15.61 17.08 -7.82
N PHE A 44 15.41 15.92 -7.20
CA PHE A 44 16.46 14.91 -7.02
C PHE A 44 16.36 13.73 -8.01
N GLY A 45 15.36 13.72 -8.91
CA GLY A 45 15.12 12.65 -9.88
C GLY A 45 14.52 11.39 -9.29
N ARG A 46 14.56 11.20 -7.98
CA ARG A 46 13.99 10.06 -7.24
C ARG A 46 13.60 10.47 -5.82
N VAL A 47 12.74 9.67 -5.18
CA VAL A 47 12.25 9.91 -3.82
C VAL A 47 12.00 8.58 -3.10
N ILE A 48 12.26 8.58 -1.79
CA ILE A 48 11.80 7.55 -0.85
C ILE A 48 10.72 8.16 0.01
N VAL A 49 9.59 7.46 0.16
CA VAL A 49 8.40 7.94 0.88
C VAL A 49 8.14 7.06 2.09
N VAL A 50 8.03 7.71 3.25
CA VAL A 50 7.71 7.06 4.53
C VAL A 50 6.68 7.95 5.24
N GLU A 51 5.56 7.35 5.67
CA GLU A 51 4.54 8.03 6.47
C GLU A 51 4.85 7.85 7.97
N ASP A 52 4.23 8.63 8.84
CA ASP A 52 4.50 8.69 10.28
C ASP A 52 4.13 7.42 11.06
N ASP A 53 3.29 6.57 10.47
CA ASP A 53 2.88 5.27 11.01
C ASP A 53 3.67 4.07 10.43
N ILE A 54 4.75 4.33 9.72
CA ILE A 54 5.58 3.27 9.12
C ILE A 54 6.82 3.01 9.96
N LEU A 55 6.88 1.80 10.51
CA LEU A 55 8.08 1.27 11.16
C LEU A 55 9.00 0.64 10.13
N THR A 56 10.29 1.00 10.16
CA THR A 56 11.28 0.53 9.20
C THR A 56 12.31 -0.41 9.81
N SER A 57 12.78 -1.37 9.04
CA SER A 57 13.97 -2.18 9.31
C SER A 57 15.23 -1.30 9.22
N PRO A 58 16.34 -1.64 9.92
CA PRO A 58 17.63 -0.97 9.74
C PRO A 58 18.14 -0.99 8.29
N TYR A 59 17.65 -1.91 7.47
CA TYR A 59 18.04 -2.09 6.06
C TYR A 59 17.06 -1.48 5.05
N PHE A 60 16.04 -0.79 5.53
CA PHE A 60 15.00 -0.17 4.68
C PHE A 60 15.59 0.76 3.61
N LEU A 61 16.41 1.73 4.03
CA LEU A 61 17.01 2.68 3.10
C LEU A 61 17.97 2.02 2.12
N THR A 62 18.75 1.03 2.57
CA THR A 62 19.65 0.26 1.70
C THR A 62 18.84 -0.47 0.63
N TYR A 63 17.81 -1.22 1.02
CA TYR A 63 16.95 -1.96 0.10
C TYR A 63 16.30 -1.06 -0.95
N ILE A 64 15.69 0.06 -0.53
CA ILE A 64 15.04 0.97 -1.47
C ILE A 64 16.06 1.63 -2.40
N ASN A 65 17.18 2.11 -1.89
CA ASN A 65 18.21 2.75 -2.72
C ASN A 65 18.82 1.77 -3.74
N ASP A 66 19.12 0.53 -3.35
CA ASP A 66 19.62 -0.49 -4.25
C ASP A 66 18.62 -0.80 -5.36
N GLY A 67 17.32 -0.91 -5.00
CA GLY A 67 16.26 -1.11 -5.97
C GLY A 67 16.11 0.08 -6.93
N LEU A 68 16.15 1.30 -6.40
CA LEU A 68 16.08 2.52 -7.20
C LEU A 68 17.29 2.65 -8.14
N GLU A 69 18.47 2.22 -7.75
CA GLU A 69 19.64 2.24 -8.62
C GLU A 69 19.58 1.11 -9.67
N LEU A 70 19.18 -0.10 -9.25
CA LEU A 70 19.14 -1.29 -10.12
C LEU A 70 18.18 -1.16 -11.30
N TYR A 71 17.07 -0.42 -11.11
CA TYR A 71 15.98 -0.26 -12.10
C TYR A 71 15.80 1.19 -12.57
N LYS A 72 16.80 2.05 -12.40
CA LYS A 72 16.71 3.48 -12.74
C LYS A 72 16.33 3.78 -14.18
N ASP A 73 16.78 2.94 -15.11
CA ASP A 73 16.58 3.10 -16.55
C ASP A 73 15.43 2.23 -17.11
N ASP A 74 14.71 1.52 -16.25
CA ASP A 74 13.65 0.59 -16.66
C ASP A 74 12.26 1.24 -16.55
N ASP A 75 11.74 1.78 -17.65
CA ASP A 75 10.45 2.50 -17.68
C ASP A 75 9.24 1.67 -17.25
N LYS A 76 9.33 0.34 -17.33
CA LYS A 76 8.28 -0.56 -16.85
C LYS A 76 8.19 -0.67 -15.33
N VAL A 77 9.22 -0.21 -14.59
CA VAL A 77 9.22 -0.28 -13.12
C VAL A 77 8.67 1.02 -12.55
N ALA A 78 7.53 0.91 -11.85
CA ALA A 78 6.85 2.05 -11.21
C ALA A 78 7.48 2.41 -9.86
N ALA A 79 7.78 1.41 -9.04
CA ALA A 79 8.20 1.62 -7.66
C ALA A 79 8.97 0.42 -7.10
N ILE A 80 9.73 0.70 -6.05
CA ILE A 80 10.35 -0.29 -5.16
C ILE A 80 9.58 -0.25 -3.85
N CYS A 81 8.96 -1.36 -3.44
CA CYS A 81 8.09 -1.45 -2.27
C CYS A 81 8.77 -2.28 -1.17
N ALA A 82 8.88 -1.70 0.03
CA ALA A 82 9.54 -2.35 1.17
C ALA A 82 8.58 -3.18 2.03
N TRP A 83 7.29 -2.95 1.91
CA TRP A 83 6.27 -3.67 2.65
C TRP A 83 5.88 -4.97 1.95
N LEU A 84 5.84 -6.05 2.74
CA LEU A 84 5.32 -7.35 2.30
C LEU A 84 3.86 -7.49 2.77
N ASP A 85 2.92 -7.61 1.84
CA ASP A 85 1.54 -7.94 2.21
C ASP A 85 1.47 -9.39 2.75
N PRO A 86 0.95 -9.58 3.98
CA PRO A 86 0.84 -10.91 4.60
C PRO A 86 0.09 -11.94 3.76
N GLN A 87 -0.76 -11.52 2.84
CA GLN A 87 -1.45 -12.46 1.95
C GLN A 87 -0.52 -13.35 1.12
N TYR A 88 0.71 -12.91 0.88
CA TYR A 88 1.70 -13.66 0.08
C TYR A 88 2.49 -14.67 0.92
N THR A 89 2.50 -14.53 2.25
CA THR A 89 3.22 -15.45 3.13
C THR A 89 2.67 -16.90 3.08
N VAL A 90 1.47 -17.08 2.52
CA VAL A 90 0.89 -18.42 2.27
C VAL A 90 1.76 -19.29 1.36
N LEU A 91 2.64 -18.68 0.55
CA LEU A 91 3.59 -19.38 -0.30
C LEU A 91 4.77 -19.99 0.47
N GLY A 92 5.02 -19.55 1.71
CA GLY A 92 6.15 -20.03 2.50
C GLY A 92 7.47 -19.92 1.73
N ASP A 93 8.22 -21.01 1.64
CA ASP A 93 9.51 -21.07 0.94
C ASP A 93 9.42 -20.88 -0.59
N LYS A 94 8.24 -21.05 -1.16
CA LYS A 94 7.99 -20.80 -2.60
C LYS A 94 7.88 -19.31 -2.94
N LEU A 95 7.72 -18.44 -1.95
CA LEU A 95 7.71 -17.00 -2.20
C LEU A 95 9.08 -16.56 -2.69
N PRO A 96 9.22 -16.01 -3.91
CA PRO A 96 10.51 -15.56 -4.44
C PRO A 96 11.14 -14.47 -3.55
N GLU A 97 12.47 -14.37 -3.52
CA GLU A 97 13.17 -13.30 -2.79
C GLU A 97 12.73 -11.90 -3.24
N SER A 98 12.52 -11.76 -4.55
CA SER A 98 11.96 -10.54 -5.15
C SER A 98 10.99 -10.91 -6.26
N PHE A 99 9.96 -10.10 -6.46
CA PHE A 99 8.93 -10.34 -7.47
C PHE A 99 8.27 -9.03 -7.90
N PHE A 100 7.76 -9.04 -9.15
CA PHE A 100 6.97 -7.92 -9.66
C PHE A 100 5.47 -8.19 -9.52
N MET A 101 4.72 -7.12 -9.23
CA MET A 101 3.27 -7.13 -9.09
C MET A 101 2.63 -5.88 -9.66
N ASN A 102 1.33 -5.95 -9.96
CA ASN A 102 0.54 -4.87 -10.56
C ASN A 102 -0.13 -3.96 -9.51
N VAL A 103 0.56 -3.65 -8.43
CA VAL A 103 0.10 -2.72 -7.40
C VAL A 103 1.32 -2.06 -6.76
N VAL A 104 1.21 -0.77 -6.45
CA VAL A 104 2.20 -0.07 -5.63
C VAL A 104 1.76 -0.16 -4.17
N HIS A 105 2.57 -0.80 -3.33
CA HIS A 105 2.39 -0.78 -1.89
C HIS A 105 3.08 0.46 -1.31
N ILE A 106 2.29 1.31 -0.66
CA ILE A 106 2.73 2.65 -0.22
C ILE A 106 3.30 2.70 1.21
N TRP A 107 3.35 1.61 1.92
CA TRP A 107 3.87 1.55 3.28
C TRP A 107 5.40 1.39 3.30
N GLY A 108 6.10 2.49 2.95
CA GLY A 108 7.54 2.53 2.74
C GLY A 108 7.92 2.09 1.32
N TRP A 109 8.21 3.04 0.46
CA TRP A 109 8.46 2.79 -0.95
C TRP A 109 9.32 3.89 -1.57
N GLY A 110 9.79 3.64 -2.78
CA GLY A 110 10.55 4.63 -3.55
C GLY A 110 10.16 4.63 -5.02
N THR A 111 10.31 5.77 -5.68
CA THR A 111 10.03 5.96 -7.10
C THR A 111 10.93 7.04 -7.71
N TRP A 112 10.76 7.29 -8.98
CA TRP A 112 11.52 8.26 -9.77
C TRP A 112 10.62 9.32 -10.39
N TRP A 113 11.19 10.51 -10.68
CA TRP A 113 10.48 11.55 -11.41
C TRP A 113 9.96 11.08 -12.77
N ARG A 114 10.71 10.21 -13.49
CA ARG A 114 10.26 9.61 -14.77
C ARG A 114 8.92 8.88 -14.68
N VAL A 115 8.59 8.36 -13.49
CA VAL A 115 7.31 7.69 -13.20
C VAL A 115 6.32 8.69 -12.64
N TRP A 116 6.73 9.46 -11.62
CA TRP A 116 5.85 10.35 -10.87
C TRP A 116 5.27 11.48 -11.73
N LYS A 117 5.98 11.98 -12.74
CA LYS A 117 5.45 12.99 -13.67
C LYS A 117 4.18 12.57 -14.42
N ASP A 118 3.90 11.25 -14.49
CA ASP A 118 2.71 10.68 -15.12
C ASP A 118 1.59 10.39 -14.10
N TYR A 119 1.76 10.78 -12.84
CA TYR A 119 0.73 10.67 -11.82
C TYR A 119 -0.42 11.63 -12.13
N GLU A 120 -1.65 11.10 -12.21
CA GLU A 120 -2.85 11.89 -12.37
C GLU A 120 -3.65 11.91 -11.05
N PHE A 121 -3.89 13.10 -10.53
CA PHE A 121 -4.63 13.29 -9.28
C PHE A 121 -6.14 13.12 -9.45
N ASP A 122 -6.68 13.42 -10.63
CA ASP A 122 -8.11 13.29 -10.92
C ASP A 122 -8.51 11.82 -11.12
N ALA A 123 -9.12 11.24 -10.08
CA ALA A 123 -9.59 9.86 -10.09
C ALA A 123 -10.70 9.60 -11.13
N GLY A 124 -11.52 10.61 -11.43
CA GLY A 124 -12.57 10.53 -12.46
C GLY A 124 -11.95 10.38 -13.84
N LYS A 125 -10.99 11.24 -14.16
CA LYS A 125 -10.23 11.20 -15.42
C LYS A 125 -9.50 9.87 -15.61
N LEU A 126 -8.85 9.35 -14.56
CA LEU A 126 -8.21 8.03 -14.61
C LEU A 126 -9.20 6.92 -14.95
N LEU A 127 -10.37 6.91 -14.31
CA LEU A 127 -11.39 5.92 -14.57
C LEU A 127 -11.94 5.99 -16.00
N GLU A 128 -12.15 7.19 -16.53
CA GLU A 128 -12.56 7.41 -17.92
C GLU A 128 -11.51 6.89 -18.91
N GLN A 129 -10.23 7.16 -18.67
CA GLN A 129 -9.12 6.66 -19.48
C GLN A 129 -9.05 5.12 -19.48
N ILE A 130 -9.20 4.49 -18.30
CA ILE A 130 -9.20 3.03 -18.17
C ILE A 130 -10.36 2.41 -18.95
N LYS A 131 -11.56 3.01 -18.88
CA LYS A 131 -12.74 2.55 -19.63
C LYS A 131 -12.60 2.76 -21.13
N ALA A 132 -12.11 3.93 -21.55
CA ALA A 132 -11.88 4.24 -22.96
C ALA A 132 -10.85 3.29 -23.60
N ALA A 133 -9.85 2.85 -22.82
CA ALA A 133 -8.89 1.84 -23.24
C ALA A 133 -9.46 0.41 -23.27
N GLY A 134 -10.71 0.18 -22.85
CA GLY A 134 -11.32 -1.16 -22.75
C GLY A 134 -10.69 -2.06 -21.67
N ARG A 135 -9.91 -1.49 -20.72
CA ARG A 135 -9.08 -2.23 -19.76
C ARG A 135 -9.68 -2.33 -18.37
N GLU A 136 -10.94 -1.97 -18.18
CA GLU A 136 -11.56 -1.91 -16.85
C GLU A 136 -11.57 -3.29 -16.17
N ASP A 137 -11.80 -4.38 -16.89
CA ASP A 137 -11.78 -5.72 -16.30
C ASP A 137 -10.37 -6.15 -15.89
N GLU A 138 -9.34 -5.82 -16.68
CA GLU A 138 -7.94 -6.04 -16.34
C GLU A 138 -7.55 -5.25 -15.09
N PHE A 139 -7.91 -3.97 -15.02
CA PHE A 139 -7.66 -3.11 -13.86
C PHE A 139 -8.29 -3.67 -12.56
N ASN A 140 -9.43 -4.32 -12.69
CA ASN A 140 -10.13 -4.98 -11.59
C ASN A 140 -9.76 -6.45 -11.41
N LEU A 141 -8.70 -6.95 -12.04
CA LEU A 141 -8.23 -8.33 -11.98
C LEU A 141 -9.34 -9.36 -12.35
N GLY A 142 -10.27 -9.00 -13.22
CA GLY A 142 -11.41 -9.83 -13.58
C GLY A 142 -12.46 -10.00 -12.47
N VAL A 143 -12.40 -9.23 -11.39
CA VAL A 143 -13.39 -9.27 -10.30
C VAL A 143 -14.64 -8.50 -10.70
N LYS A 144 -15.77 -9.20 -10.84
CA LYS A 144 -17.05 -8.65 -11.36
C LYS A 144 -17.58 -7.43 -10.62
N SER A 145 -17.32 -7.30 -9.32
CA SER A 145 -17.74 -6.13 -8.52
C SER A 145 -16.92 -4.87 -8.78
N LYS A 146 -15.89 -4.95 -9.62
CA LYS A 146 -15.02 -3.84 -10.05
C LYS A 146 -14.49 -2.98 -8.89
N PRO A 147 -13.84 -3.60 -7.89
CA PRO A 147 -13.49 -2.90 -6.64
C PRO A 147 -12.51 -1.73 -6.84
N ASN A 148 -11.53 -1.86 -7.75
CA ASN A 148 -10.57 -0.78 -8.00
C ASN A 148 -11.25 0.41 -8.69
N SER A 149 -12.10 0.16 -9.70
CA SER A 149 -12.90 1.21 -10.35
C SER A 149 -13.84 1.88 -9.35
N LYS A 150 -14.42 1.12 -8.43
CA LYS A 150 -15.30 1.65 -7.39
C LYS A 150 -14.55 2.57 -6.41
N ASN A 151 -13.31 2.24 -6.06
CA ASN A 151 -12.49 3.10 -5.23
C ASN A 151 -12.18 4.43 -5.94
N LEU A 152 -11.84 4.41 -7.24
CA LEU A 152 -11.70 5.64 -8.03
C LEU A 152 -13.00 6.45 -8.10
N GLN A 153 -14.16 5.80 -8.23
CA GLN A 153 -15.46 6.49 -8.18
C GLN A 153 -15.72 7.17 -6.83
N LEU A 154 -15.40 6.49 -5.73
CA LEU A 154 -15.56 7.04 -4.38
C LEU A 154 -14.61 8.23 -4.15
N GLN A 155 -13.39 8.15 -4.66
CA GLN A 155 -12.41 9.23 -4.61
C GLN A 155 -12.88 10.43 -5.45
N ALA A 156 -13.31 10.22 -6.70
CA ALA A 156 -13.84 11.26 -7.57
C ALA A 156 -15.10 11.94 -6.98
N ALA A 157 -15.89 11.21 -6.20
CA ALA A 157 -17.06 11.74 -5.50
C ALA A 157 -16.72 12.41 -4.15
N GLY A 158 -15.44 12.52 -3.77
CA GLY A 158 -15.01 13.08 -2.49
C GLY A 158 -15.44 12.29 -1.25
N LYS A 159 -15.79 11.01 -1.44
CA LYS A 159 -16.23 10.12 -0.33
C LYS A 159 -15.09 9.45 0.41
N ILE A 160 -13.92 9.40 -0.19
CA ILE A 160 -12.65 8.97 0.41
C ILE A 160 -11.59 10.00 0.04
N GLY A 161 -10.60 10.21 0.92
CA GLY A 161 -9.56 11.21 0.73
C GLY A 161 -8.18 10.56 0.70
N THR A 162 -7.91 9.75 -0.34
CA THR A 162 -6.62 9.07 -0.51
C THR A 162 -5.93 9.47 -1.81
N TRP A 163 -4.74 8.99 -2.07
CA TRP A 163 -3.91 9.29 -3.24
C TRP A 163 -3.34 8.02 -3.90
N ASP A 164 -3.36 6.92 -3.19
CA ASP A 164 -2.75 5.64 -3.57
C ASP A 164 -3.50 4.91 -4.69
N TYR A 165 -4.83 5.01 -4.75
CA TYR A 165 -5.61 4.45 -5.86
C TYR A 165 -5.28 5.12 -7.18
N GLN A 166 -5.05 6.44 -7.15
CA GLN A 166 -4.63 7.19 -8.33
C GLN A 166 -3.21 6.78 -8.78
N LEU A 167 -2.30 6.53 -7.83
CA LEU A 167 -0.96 6.04 -8.13
C LEU A 167 -1.02 4.67 -8.84
N CYS A 168 -1.79 3.73 -8.29
CA CYS A 168 -1.99 2.41 -8.89
C CYS A 168 -2.64 2.51 -10.28
N ALA A 169 -3.62 3.40 -10.46
CA ALA A 169 -4.30 3.60 -11.75
C ALA A 169 -3.38 4.25 -12.79
N SER A 170 -2.58 5.26 -12.39
CA SER A 170 -1.59 5.90 -13.25
C SER A 170 -0.52 4.88 -13.70
N ALA A 171 0.03 4.10 -12.76
CA ALA A 171 0.99 3.04 -13.09
C ALA A 171 0.38 2.00 -14.06
N PHE A 172 -0.86 1.59 -13.82
CA PHE A 172 -1.59 0.65 -14.69
C PHE A 172 -1.75 1.17 -16.12
N LEU A 173 -2.18 2.42 -16.29
CA LEU A 173 -2.36 3.04 -17.62
C LEU A 173 -1.05 3.11 -18.41
N HIS A 174 0.08 3.27 -17.74
CA HIS A 174 1.41 3.29 -18.33
C HIS A 174 2.08 1.90 -18.40
N ASN A 175 1.34 0.80 -18.13
CA ASN A 175 1.83 -0.59 -18.13
C ASN A 175 3.05 -0.80 -17.23
N ARG A 176 3.08 -0.10 -16.09
CA ARG A 176 4.16 -0.20 -15.10
C ARG A 176 3.78 -1.14 -13.96
N ILE A 177 4.78 -1.83 -13.45
CA ILE A 177 4.67 -2.80 -12.36
C ILE A 177 5.68 -2.45 -11.25
N SER A 178 5.46 -2.95 -10.04
CA SER A 178 6.28 -2.61 -8.88
C SER A 178 7.05 -3.81 -8.37
N LEU A 179 8.30 -3.59 -7.97
CA LEU A 179 9.13 -4.58 -7.29
C LEU A 179 8.74 -4.67 -5.82
N SER A 180 8.65 -5.88 -5.30
CA SER A 180 8.50 -6.17 -3.88
C SER A 180 9.45 -7.27 -3.46
N SER A 181 9.66 -7.41 -2.15
CA SER A 181 10.52 -8.43 -1.55
C SER A 181 9.71 -9.39 -0.69
N ARG A 182 10.18 -10.66 -0.56
CA ARG A 182 9.67 -11.58 0.46
C ARG A 182 10.06 -11.15 1.88
N TYR A 183 11.07 -10.30 2.00
CA TYR A 183 11.54 -9.76 3.26
C TYR A 183 10.86 -8.41 3.50
N ALA A 184 10.21 -8.27 4.65
CA ALA A 184 9.58 -7.01 5.00
C ALA A 184 10.62 -6.04 5.55
N TYR A 185 10.87 -4.95 4.85
CA TYR A 185 11.73 -3.87 5.33
C TYR A 185 10.95 -2.70 5.91
N SER A 186 9.62 -2.76 5.83
CA SER A 186 8.72 -1.81 6.49
C SER A 186 7.43 -2.50 6.94
N ASN A 187 6.77 -1.92 7.95
CA ASN A 187 5.44 -2.36 8.38
C ASN A 187 4.64 -1.15 8.88
N ASN A 188 3.33 -1.20 8.77
CA ASN A 188 2.42 -0.16 9.24
C ASN A 188 1.96 -0.48 10.68
N ILE A 189 2.13 0.48 11.59
CA ILE A 189 1.70 0.39 12.99
C ILE A 189 0.44 1.22 13.28
N GLY A 190 -0.07 2.00 12.33
CA GLY A 190 -1.25 2.86 12.43
C GLY A 190 -2.61 2.12 12.39
N CYS A 191 -2.59 0.78 12.33
CA CYS A 191 -3.81 -0.03 12.37
C CYS A 191 -4.25 -0.38 13.81
N ASP A 192 -4.00 0.49 14.76
CA ASP A 192 -4.37 0.35 16.18
C ASP A 192 -5.75 0.94 16.53
N GLY A 193 -6.40 1.59 15.57
CA GLY A 193 -7.69 2.25 15.71
C GLY A 193 -7.61 3.75 15.90
N THR A 194 -6.42 4.34 15.96
CA THR A 194 -6.22 5.81 16.02
C THR A 194 -6.17 6.44 14.62
N GLY A 195 -5.83 5.64 13.58
CA GLY A 195 -5.73 6.09 12.20
C GLY A 195 -7.09 6.35 11.54
N ILE A 196 -7.11 7.28 10.58
CA ILE A 196 -8.33 7.67 9.85
C ILE A 196 -8.73 6.61 8.80
N HIS A 197 -7.76 5.93 8.21
CA HIS A 197 -7.96 5.04 7.06
C HIS A 197 -7.89 3.55 7.41
N CYS A 198 -7.25 3.18 8.52
CA CYS A 198 -7.13 1.80 8.98
C CYS A 198 -7.95 1.60 10.26
N GLY A 199 -8.94 0.72 10.20
CA GLY A 199 -9.62 0.25 11.42
C GLY A 199 -8.69 -0.62 12.28
N PRO A 200 -9.02 -0.85 13.58
CA PRO A 200 -8.18 -1.62 14.46
C PRO A 200 -8.04 -3.06 13.98
N THR A 201 -6.80 -3.50 13.75
CA THR A 201 -6.48 -4.87 13.36
C THR A 201 -5.05 -5.24 13.77
N ASP A 202 -4.89 -6.42 14.31
CA ASP A 202 -3.56 -7.00 14.59
C ASP A 202 -3.00 -7.77 13.39
N TYR A 203 -3.75 -7.85 12.29
CA TYR A 203 -3.40 -8.68 11.13
C TYR A 203 -1.98 -8.40 10.62
N TYR A 204 -1.60 -7.14 10.49
CA TYR A 204 -0.28 -6.76 9.98
C TYR A 204 0.83 -6.95 11.00
N LYS A 205 0.57 -6.71 12.29
CA LYS A 205 1.54 -6.89 13.38
C LYS A 205 1.93 -8.36 13.56
N VAL A 206 0.96 -9.27 13.45
CA VAL A 206 1.14 -10.69 13.75
C VAL A 206 1.77 -11.44 12.57
N ASN A 207 1.49 -11.02 11.34
CA ASN A 207 1.83 -11.80 10.15
C ASN A 207 3.06 -11.29 9.40
N VAL A 208 3.65 -10.16 9.81
CA VAL A 208 4.85 -9.59 9.16
C VAL A 208 5.85 -9.16 10.21
N ARG A 209 7.00 -9.84 10.21
CA ARG A 209 8.17 -9.45 10.99
C ARG A 209 9.14 -8.68 10.11
N LEU A 210 9.65 -7.55 10.61
CA LEU A 210 10.70 -6.81 9.91
C LEU A 210 11.97 -7.63 9.80
N SER A 211 12.61 -7.57 8.64
CA SER A 211 13.87 -8.22 8.40
C SER A 211 14.98 -7.59 9.25
N GLU A 212 15.71 -8.43 9.97
CA GLU A 212 16.87 -8.06 10.77
C GLU A 212 18.19 -8.24 9.98
N GLU A 213 18.09 -8.69 8.72
CA GLU A 213 19.22 -8.90 7.83
C GLU A 213 18.98 -8.22 6.47
N TYR A 214 20.06 -7.82 5.82
CA TYR A 214 20.00 -7.33 4.46
C TYR A 214 20.16 -8.48 3.47
N HIS A 215 19.21 -8.57 2.53
CA HIS A 215 19.21 -9.51 1.42
C HIS A 215 19.46 -8.73 0.13
N PRO A 216 20.68 -8.83 -0.48
CA PRO A 216 21.04 -8.05 -1.65
C PRO A 216 20.10 -8.29 -2.83
N LEU A 217 19.60 -7.22 -3.42
CA LEU A 217 18.74 -7.29 -4.59
C LEU A 217 19.54 -7.78 -5.82
N LYS A 218 18.91 -8.68 -6.56
CA LYS A 218 19.40 -9.12 -7.88
C LYS A 218 18.41 -8.66 -8.95
N LYS A 219 18.93 -8.24 -10.11
CA LYS A 219 18.06 -7.90 -11.24
C LYS A 219 17.34 -9.15 -11.71
N ILE A 220 16.01 -9.08 -11.78
CA ILE A 220 15.12 -10.14 -12.27
C ILE A 220 14.37 -9.66 -13.50
N PRO A 221 13.82 -10.55 -14.34
CA PRO A 221 12.97 -10.18 -15.46
C PRO A 221 11.80 -9.30 -14.99
N ILE A 222 11.52 -8.21 -15.77
CA ILE A 222 10.45 -7.26 -15.45
C ILE A 222 9.14 -7.77 -16.01
N GLU A 223 8.57 -8.73 -15.30
CA GLU A 223 7.31 -9.40 -15.64
C GLU A 223 6.52 -9.71 -14.37
N LEU A 224 5.20 -9.75 -14.51
CA LEU A 224 4.31 -10.05 -13.38
C LEU A 224 4.55 -11.49 -12.88
N ASN A 225 4.64 -11.65 -11.57
CA ASN A 225 4.61 -12.97 -10.97
C ASN A 225 3.15 -13.46 -10.94
N GLU A 226 2.83 -14.45 -11.78
CA GLU A 226 1.46 -14.95 -11.95
C GLU A 226 0.87 -15.57 -10.69
N GLU A 227 1.68 -16.21 -9.84
CA GLU A 227 1.21 -16.81 -8.60
C GLU A 227 0.81 -15.72 -7.59
N ILE A 228 1.61 -14.67 -7.46
CA ILE A 228 1.32 -13.48 -6.66
C ILE A 228 0.05 -12.79 -7.16
N CYS A 229 -0.07 -12.57 -8.46
CA CYS A 229 -1.27 -11.98 -9.07
C CYS A 229 -2.52 -12.84 -8.82
N THR A 230 -2.39 -14.16 -8.86
CA THR A 230 -3.49 -15.09 -8.58
C THR A 230 -3.94 -15.03 -7.12
N ILE A 231 -3.00 -14.99 -6.17
CA ILE A 231 -3.31 -14.82 -4.74
C ILE A 231 -4.04 -13.49 -4.51
N ARG A 232 -3.52 -12.41 -5.09
CA ARG A 232 -4.13 -11.07 -4.97
C ARG A 232 -5.56 -11.06 -5.52
N ARG A 233 -5.77 -11.61 -6.73
CA ARG A 233 -7.10 -11.73 -7.36
C ARG A 233 -8.07 -12.53 -6.49
N ARG A 234 -7.63 -13.70 -5.99
CA ARG A 234 -8.43 -14.55 -5.10
C ARG A 234 -8.84 -13.82 -3.83
N ASN A 235 -7.91 -13.14 -3.17
CA ASN A 235 -8.17 -12.45 -1.92
C ASN A 235 -9.07 -11.22 -2.14
N LEU A 236 -8.89 -10.50 -3.23
CA LEU A 236 -9.77 -9.41 -3.62
C LEU A 236 -11.20 -9.93 -3.86
N TRP A 237 -11.35 -11.05 -4.57
CA TRP A 237 -12.65 -11.71 -4.78
C TRP A 237 -13.30 -12.15 -3.46
N ILE A 238 -12.54 -12.78 -2.56
CA ILE A 238 -13.03 -13.19 -1.23
C ILE A 238 -13.49 -11.99 -0.42
N LYS A 239 -12.71 -10.90 -0.40
CA LYS A 239 -13.05 -9.66 0.31
C LYS A 239 -14.37 -9.08 -0.21
N GLU A 240 -14.51 -9.01 -1.53
CA GLU A 240 -15.73 -8.53 -2.18
C GLU A 240 -16.93 -9.45 -1.94
N PHE A 241 -16.74 -10.76 -2.01
CA PHE A 241 -17.77 -11.74 -1.68
C PHE A 241 -18.27 -11.55 -0.24
N LYS A 242 -17.36 -11.46 0.73
CA LYS A 242 -17.68 -11.21 2.13
C LYS A 242 -18.46 -9.91 2.32
N ARG A 243 -18.07 -8.84 1.62
CA ARG A 243 -18.71 -7.52 1.71
C ARG A 243 -20.12 -7.51 1.14
N ASN A 244 -20.37 -8.20 0.03
CA ASN A 244 -21.61 -8.11 -0.74
C ASN A 244 -22.57 -9.29 -0.53
N SER A 245 -22.14 -10.38 0.12
CA SER A 245 -22.96 -11.60 0.29
C SER A 245 -23.87 -11.52 1.49
N ARG A 246 -25.21 -11.53 1.26
CA ARG A 246 -26.23 -11.66 2.31
C ARG A 246 -26.06 -12.95 3.11
N ILE A 247 -25.68 -14.04 2.42
CA ILE A 247 -25.43 -15.35 3.05
C ILE A 247 -24.27 -15.24 4.05
N TRP A 248 -23.17 -14.61 3.67
CA TRP A 248 -22.03 -14.39 4.57
C TRP A 248 -22.43 -13.57 5.81
N HIS A 249 -23.18 -12.50 5.63
CA HIS A 249 -23.65 -11.68 6.75
C HIS A 249 -24.58 -12.47 7.68
N THR A 250 -25.45 -13.32 7.14
CA THR A 250 -26.31 -14.19 7.93
C THR A 250 -25.50 -15.24 8.70
N LEU A 251 -24.60 -15.93 8.05
CA LEU A 251 -23.71 -16.91 8.69
C LEU A 251 -22.87 -16.28 9.78
N ARG A 252 -22.35 -15.08 9.56
CA ARG A 252 -21.60 -14.33 10.58
C ARG A 252 -22.45 -13.99 11.80
N LYS A 253 -23.70 -13.57 11.60
CA LYS A 253 -24.65 -13.31 12.71
C LYS A 253 -24.92 -14.58 13.52
N ILE A 254 -25.16 -15.71 12.84
CA ILE A 254 -25.37 -17.03 13.49
C ILE A 254 -24.14 -17.43 14.29
N TYR A 255 -22.94 -17.32 13.71
CA TYR A 255 -21.68 -17.63 14.37
C TYR A 255 -21.47 -16.81 15.65
N HIS A 256 -21.65 -15.47 15.58
CA HIS A 256 -21.55 -14.61 16.76
C HIS A 256 -22.62 -14.91 17.83
N PHE A 257 -23.83 -15.30 17.42
CA PHE A 257 -24.88 -15.72 18.34
C PHE A 257 -24.53 -17.00 19.08
N ILE A 258 -23.98 -18.02 18.38
CA ILE A 258 -23.55 -19.29 18.96
C ILE A 258 -22.39 -19.08 19.95
N ILE A 259 -21.34 -18.35 19.54
CA ILE A 259 -20.18 -18.09 20.42
C ILE A 259 -20.54 -17.16 21.59
N GLY A 260 -21.43 -16.18 21.37
CA GLY A 260 -21.91 -15.32 22.42
C GLY A 260 -22.68 -16.07 23.50
N LYS A 261 -23.47 -17.09 23.11
CA LYS A 261 -24.15 -18.00 24.06
C LYS A 261 -23.15 -18.89 24.80
N SER A 262 -22.14 -19.42 24.11
CA SER A 262 -21.11 -20.27 24.74
C SER A 262 -20.31 -19.49 25.81
N LYS A 263 -19.95 -18.24 25.55
CA LYS A 263 -19.25 -17.39 26.53
C LYS A 263 -20.13 -17.04 27.74
N LYS A 264 -21.45 -16.91 27.56
CA LYS A 264 -22.39 -16.67 28.67
C LYS A 264 -22.55 -17.91 29.56
N SER A 265 -22.69 -19.10 28.96
CA SER A 265 -22.85 -20.36 29.72
C SER A 265 -21.60 -20.71 30.55
N VAL A 266 -20.39 -20.33 30.07
CA VAL A 266 -19.12 -20.54 30.82
C VAL A 266 -18.97 -19.53 31.97
N LYS A 267 -19.58 -18.36 31.89
CA LYS A 267 -19.62 -17.39 33.01
C LYS A 267 -20.60 -17.81 34.08
N ASP A 268 -21.76 -18.31 33.70
CA ASP A 268 -22.83 -18.73 34.63
C ASP A 268 -22.51 -20.08 35.32
N SER A 269 -21.53 -20.86 34.83
CA SER A 269 -21.05 -22.10 35.46
C SER A 269 -19.85 -21.89 36.43
N LYS A 270 -19.37 -20.65 36.58
CA LYS A 270 -18.27 -20.28 37.47
C LYS A 270 -18.70 -19.32 38.60
N SER A 271 -19.98 -19.01 38.68
CA SER A 271 -20.63 -18.37 39.81
C SER A 271 -21.37 -19.42 40.65
#